data_5ce94d35dd1a164f14ba42a16753666e
#
_entry.id   5ce94d35dd1a164f14ba42a16753666e
#
_cell.length_a   1.000
_cell.length_b   1.000
_cell.length_c   1.000
_cell.angle_alpha   90.00
_cell.angle_beta   90.00
_cell.angle_gamma   90.00
#
_symmetry.space_group_name_H-M   'P 1'
#
loop_
_entity.id
_entity.type
_entity.pdbx_description
1 polymer ?
#
loop_
_entity_poly.entity_id
_entity_poly.type
_entity_poly.pdbx_seq_one_letter_code
_entity_poly.pdbx_strand_id
1 'polypeptide(L)'
;MKLKWSVLALRDFEEATDYIAADNPTAAQQIAERIEVATRKLAEYPYIGHPGDDENTREWLVRDTPYVLVYEIHGETVYLSRVWHTRQNR
;
A
#
# COMPACT_ATOMS: atom_id res chain seq x y z
N MET A 1 10.99 11.83 -2.04
CA MET A 1 9.74 12.37 -2.58
C MET A 1 8.68 12.48 -1.50
N LYS A 2 7.68 13.32 -1.73
CA LYS A 2 6.51 13.37 -0.85
C LYS A 2 5.63 12.16 -1.08
N LEU A 3 4.90 11.76 -0.06
CA LEU A 3 3.94 10.66 -0.14
C LEU A 3 2.56 11.17 0.25
N LYS A 4 1.57 10.87 -0.56
CA LYS A 4 0.18 11.17 -0.25
C LYS A 4 -0.67 9.91 -0.41
N TRP A 5 -1.60 9.72 0.50
CA TRP A 5 -2.56 8.62 0.44
C TRP A 5 -3.87 9.13 -0.16
N SER A 6 -4.42 8.39 -1.11
CA SER A 6 -5.77 8.66 -1.57
C SER A 6 -6.78 8.27 -0.49
N VAL A 7 -8.00 8.78 -0.62
CA VAL A 7 -9.09 8.39 0.28
C VAL A 7 -9.35 6.90 0.20
N LEU A 8 -9.30 6.34 -1.01
CA LEU A 8 -9.51 4.89 -1.20
C LEU A 8 -8.41 4.07 -0.56
N ALA A 9 -7.15 4.50 -0.67
CA ALA A 9 -6.05 3.79 -0.03
C ALA A 9 -6.18 3.82 1.49
N LEU A 10 -6.59 4.95 2.07
CA LEU A 10 -6.83 5.04 3.51
C LEU A 10 -7.96 4.10 3.95
N ARG A 11 -9.04 4.04 3.18
CA ARG A 11 -10.15 3.11 3.47
C ARG A 11 -9.70 1.67 3.37
N ASP A 12 -8.95 1.33 2.32
CA ASP A 12 -8.40 -0.03 2.17
C ASP A 12 -7.57 -0.43 3.39
N PHE A 13 -6.71 0.48 3.84
CA PHE A 13 -5.83 0.25 4.97
C PHE A 13 -6.63 0.05 6.27
N GLU A 14 -7.59 0.93 6.52
CA GLU A 14 -8.43 0.85 7.72
C GLU A 14 -9.28 -0.43 7.73
N GLU A 15 -9.90 -0.77 6.60
CA GLU A 15 -10.68 -2.00 6.49
C GLU A 15 -9.82 -3.24 6.71
N ALA A 16 -8.62 -3.28 6.13
CA ALA A 16 -7.71 -4.41 6.29
C ALA A 16 -7.28 -4.58 7.74
N THR A 17 -6.87 -3.49 8.40
CA THR A 17 -6.41 -3.56 9.78
C THR A 17 -7.55 -3.86 10.75
N ASP A 18 -8.73 -3.30 10.53
CA ASP A 18 -9.92 -3.58 11.36
C ASP A 18 -10.33 -5.05 11.25
N TYR A 19 -10.32 -5.58 10.03
CA TYR A 19 -10.67 -6.98 9.79
C TYR A 19 -9.72 -7.92 10.54
N ILE A 20 -8.41 -7.67 10.46
CA ILE A 20 -7.41 -8.48 11.14
C ILE A 20 -7.51 -8.31 12.66
N ALA A 21 -7.73 -7.07 13.12
CA ALA A 21 -7.78 -6.76 14.55
C ALA A 21 -8.96 -7.44 15.25
N ALA A 22 -10.03 -7.75 14.54
CA ALA A 22 -11.17 -8.45 15.10
C ALA A 22 -10.77 -9.81 15.68
N ASP A 23 -9.82 -10.49 15.04
CA ASP A 23 -9.31 -11.78 15.50
C ASP A 23 -7.97 -11.67 16.25
N ASN A 24 -7.11 -10.76 15.80
CA ASN A 24 -5.74 -10.69 16.29
C ASN A 24 -5.20 -9.26 16.23
N PRO A 25 -5.39 -8.49 17.30
CA PRO A 25 -4.92 -7.08 17.34
C PRO A 25 -3.41 -6.94 17.13
N THR A 26 -2.61 -7.87 17.64
CA THR A 26 -1.16 -7.83 17.47
C THR A 26 -0.77 -8.00 16.00
N ALA A 27 -1.41 -8.94 15.31
CA ALA A 27 -1.16 -9.14 13.88
C ALA A 27 -1.57 -7.91 13.07
N ALA A 28 -2.69 -7.27 13.42
CA ALA A 28 -3.13 -6.04 12.75
C ALA A 28 -2.09 -4.94 12.89
N GLN A 29 -1.53 -4.78 14.09
CA GLN A 29 -0.49 -3.78 14.33
C GLN A 29 0.77 -4.07 13.51
N GLN A 30 1.19 -5.32 13.43
CA GLN A 30 2.36 -5.71 12.65
C GLN A 30 2.15 -5.43 11.15
N ILE A 31 0.98 -5.75 10.63
CA ILE A 31 0.64 -5.47 9.22
C ILE A 31 0.66 -3.97 8.96
N ALA A 32 0.05 -3.18 9.85
CA ALA A 32 0.04 -1.73 9.72
C ALA A 32 1.45 -1.16 9.66
N GLU A 33 2.33 -1.62 10.55
CA GLU A 33 3.73 -1.18 10.58
C GLU A 33 4.48 -1.54 9.29
N ARG A 34 4.27 -2.75 8.77
CA ARG A 34 4.90 -3.19 7.53
C ARG A 34 4.44 -2.35 6.34
N ILE A 35 3.16 -2.03 6.28
CA ILE A 35 2.62 -1.17 5.22
C ILE A 35 3.23 0.24 5.32
N GLU A 36 3.29 0.79 6.51
CA GLU A 36 3.88 2.12 6.71
C GLU A 36 5.37 2.16 6.32
N VAL A 37 6.13 1.14 6.70
CA VAL A 37 7.54 1.04 6.31
C VAL A 37 7.65 0.97 4.78
N ALA A 38 6.79 0.20 4.14
CA ALA A 38 6.79 0.07 2.68
C ALA A 38 6.48 1.41 2.00
N THR A 39 5.53 2.18 2.53
CA THR A 39 5.21 3.49 1.95
C THR A 39 6.40 4.45 2.04
N ARG A 40 7.14 4.44 3.15
CA ARG A 40 8.35 5.25 3.27
C ARG A 40 9.41 4.83 2.26
N LYS A 41 9.52 3.53 2.01
CA LYS A 41 10.44 3.02 1.00
C LYS A 41 10.07 3.51 -0.40
N LEU A 42 8.78 3.54 -0.72
CA LEU A 42 8.32 4.06 -2.01
C LEU A 42 8.62 5.55 -2.15
N ALA A 43 8.51 6.32 -1.08
CA ALA A 43 8.86 7.74 -1.12
C ALA A 43 10.35 7.95 -1.36
N GLU A 44 11.19 7.05 -0.87
CA GLU A 44 12.64 7.11 -1.04
C GLU A 44 13.09 6.55 -2.40
N TYR A 45 12.44 5.46 -2.85
CA TYR A 45 12.76 4.76 -4.11
C TYR A 45 11.49 4.59 -4.95
N PRO A 46 10.98 5.68 -5.56
CA PRO A 46 9.64 5.63 -6.17
C PRO A 46 9.52 4.69 -7.36
N TYR A 47 10.61 4.37 -8.02
CA TYR A 47 10.59 3.49 -9.19
C TYR A 47 10.85 2.02 -8.86
N ILE A 48 10.88 1.67 -7.57
CA ILE A 48 11.15 0.29 -7.14
C ILE A 48 10.02 -0.68 -7.52
N GLY A 49 8.77 -0.20 -7.57
CA GLY A 49 7.63 -1.04 -7.94
C GLY A 49 7.64 -1.40 -9.42
N HIS A 50 7.02 -2.51 -9.74
CA HIS A 50 6.87 -2.91 -11.14
C HIS A 50 5.62 -2.27 -11.76
N PRO A 51 5.52 -2.20 -13.10
CA PRO A 51 4.35 -1.65 -13.76
C PRO A 51 3.07 -2.36 -13.32
N GLY A 52 2.01 -1.57 -13.07
CA GLY A 52 0.71 -2.09 -12.73
C GLY A 52 -0.14 -2.35 -13.97
N ASP A 53 -1.42 -2.67 -13.73
CA ASP A 53 -2.37 -2.94 -14.81
C ASP A 53 -2.66 -1.69 -15.65
N ASP A 54 -2.75 -0.54 -15.00
CA ASP A 54 -2.91 0.73 -15.68
C ASP A 54 -1.56 1.33 -16.05
N GLU A 55 -1.51 2.04 -17.17
CA GLU A 55 -0.29 2.57 -17.76
C GLU A 55 0.54 3.41 -16.80
N ASN A 56 -0.11 4.19 -15.95
CA ASN A 56 0.58 5.12 -15.05
C ASN A 56 0.76 4.60 -13.65
N THR A 57 0.37 3.35 -13.39
CA THR A 57 0.45 2.80 -12.04
C THR A 57 1.64 1.88 -11.89
N ARG A 58 2.07 1.77 -10.63
CA ARG A 58 3.09 0.82 -10.20
C ARG A 58 2.57 0.05 -9.01
N GLU A 59 3.11 -1.15 -8.82
CA GLU A 59 2.69 -2.04 -7.73
C GLU A 59 3.91 -2.51 -6.96
N TRP A 60 3.75 -2.59 -5.65
CA TRP A 60 4.79 -3.08 -4.76
C TRP A 60 4.18 -3.99 -3.70
N LEU A 61 4.62 -5.24 -3.67
CA LEU A 61 4.18 -6.18 -2.64
C LEU A 61 4.87 -5.82 -1.32
N VAL A 62 4.07 -5.63 -0.27
CA VAL A 62 4.59 -5.37 1.06
C VAL A 62 5.15 -6.66 1.63
N ARG A 63 6.42 -6.64 2.01
CA ARG A 63 7.14 -7.81 2.49
C ARG A 63 6.44 -8.47 3.66
N ASP A 64 6.34 -9.79 3.61
CA ASP A 64 5.73 -10.65 4.64
C ASP A 64 4.25 -10.34 4.90
N THR A 65 3.58 -9.82 3.89
CA THR A 65 2.14 -9.58 3.94
C THR A 65 1.50 -9.98 2.61
N PRO A 66 0.18 -10.19 2.59
CA PRO A 66 -0.54 -10.38 1.33
C PRO A 66 -1.05 -9.07 0.73
N TYR A 67 -0.41 -7.93 1.02
CA TYR A 67 -0.88 -6.63 0.56
C TYR A 67 0.02 -6.02 -0.48
N VAL A 68 -0.60 -5.43 -1.51
CA VAL A 68 0.06 -4.75 -2.62
C VAL A 68 -0.30 -3.28 -2.55
N LEU A 69 0.73 -2.44 -2.62
CA LEU A 69 0.55 -1.00 -2.73
C LEU A 69 0.49 -0.64 -4.21
N VAL A 70 -0.61 0.00 -4.62
CA VAL A 70 -0.77 0.52 -5.98
C VAL A 70 -0.58 2.03 -5.91
N TYR A 71 0.35 2.54 -6.70
CA TYR A 71 0.71 3.95 -6.61
C TYR A 71 1.04 4.55 -7.97
N GLU A 72 1.05 5.87 -8.02
CA GLU A 72 1.45 6.65 -9.19
C GLU A 72 2.47 7.69 -8.74
N ILE A 73 3.29 8.13 -9.69
CA ILE A 73 4.28 9.18 -9.44
C ILE A 73 3.87 10.41 -10.25
N HIS A 74 3.64 11.51 -9.55
CA HIS A 74 3.28 12.79 -10.17
C HIS A 74 4.26 13.85 -9.68
N GLY A 75 5.16 14.28 -10.57
CA GLY A 75 6.23 15.21 -10.22
C GLY A 75 7.11 14.62 -9.12
N GLU A 76 7.15 15.27 -7.97
CA GLU A 76 7.93 14.81 -6.82
C GLU A 76 7.08 14.15 -5.74
N THR A 77 5.87 13.72 -6.10
CA THR A 77 4.94 13.11 -5.15
C THR A 77 4.59 11.69 -5.57
N VAL A 78 4.66 10.78 -4.62
CA VAL A 78 4.12 9.43 -4.77
C VAL A 78 2.71 9.45 -4.23
N TYR A 79 1.74 9.11 -5.08
CA TYR A 79 0.34 9.00 -4.70
C TYR A 79 -0.03 7.55 -4.52
N LEU A 80 -0.28 7.15 -3.28
CA LEU A 80 -0.75 5.80 -2.97
C LEU A 80 -2.24 5.73 -3.33
N SER A 81 -2.55 4.98 -4.37
CA SER A 81 -3.90 4.89 -4.93
C SER A 81 -4.75 3.85 -4.21
N ARG A 82 -4.18 2.68 -3.93
CA ARG A 82 -4.89 1.58 -3.30
C ARG A 82 -3.94 0.76 -2.43
N VAL A 83 -4.52 0.07 -1.47
CA VAL A 83 -3.86 -1.00 -0.71
C VAL A 83 -4.71 -2.26 -0.90
N TRP A 84 -4.25 -3.19 -1.73
CA TRP A 84 -5.04 -4.35 -2.10
C TRP A 84 -4.48 -5.63 -1.52
N HIS A 85 -5.39 -6.51 -1.11
CA HIS A 85 -5.01 -7.88 -0.77
C HIS A 85 -4.75 -8.63 -2.09
N THR A 86 -3.73 -9.50 -2.12
CA THR A 86 -3.36 -10.26 -3.32
C THR A 86 -4.49 -11.12 -3.87
N ARG A 87 -5.45 -11.48 -3.03
CA ARG A 87 -6.62 -12.29 -3.43
C ARG A 87 -7.80 -11.48 -3.90
N GLN A 88 -7.72 -10.15 -3.86
CA GLN A 88 -8.81 -9.33 -4.36
C GLN A 88 -8.87 -9.42 -5.87
N ASN A 89 -10.08 -9.54 -6.39
CA ASN A 89 -10.30 -9.54 -7.82
C ASN A 89 -10.27 -8.10 -8.32
N ARG A 90 -9.28 -7.80 -9.12
CA ARG A 90 -9.08 -6.47 -9.72
C ARG A 90 -9.51 -6.47 -11.18
#